data_e07f70ad2bd9e5ffe9cdd57c2936da59
#
_entry.id   e07f70ad2bd9e5ffe9cdd57c2936da59
#
_cell.length_a   1.000
_cell.length_b   1.000
_cell.length_c   1.000
_cell.angle_alpha   90.00
_cell.angle_beta   90.00
_cell.angle_gamma   90.00
#
_symmetry.space_group_name_H-M   'P 1'
#
loop_
_entity.id
_entity.type
_entity.pdbx_description
1 polymer ?
#
loop_
_entity_poly.entity_id
_entity_poly.type
_entity_poly.pdbx_seq_one_letter_code
_entity_poly.pdbx_strand_id
1 'polypeptide(L)'
;IANGKHFPAIKKNGKIELVAFCDLIKERAEKAKEEYGTPDARVYTDYTELVKEDVDVVYVLTPNNAHAPVSIAAMKAGKHVMCEKPMAKTYAEAKEMVKTAKETGKILTIGYQNRYRADSQYLKSACEADELGEIYYAKAHAIRRRAVPTWGVFIDEEKQGGGPLIDIGTHSLYLTLWMMDNYEVASV
;
A
#
# COMPACT_ATOMS: atom_id res chain seq x y z
N ILE A 1 9.93 -3.75 1.01
CA ILE A 1 9.48 -2.40 0.59
C ILE A 1 9.80 -1.35 1.64
N ALA A 2 9.61 -1.64 2.93
CA ALA A 2 9.84 -0.71 4.04
C ALA A 2 11.23 -0.04 3.96
N ASN A 3 12.30 -0.82 4.11
CA ASN A 3 13.68 -0.31 4.16
C ASN A 3 14.14 0.34 2.84
N GLY A 4 13.65 -0.14 1.69
CA GLY A 4 14.10 0.34 0.39
C GLY A 4 13.33 1.54 -0.16
N LYS A 5 12.17 1.87 0.40
CA LYS A 5 11.30 2.93 -0.11
C LYS A 5 10.69 3.80 0.98
N HIS A 6 9.90 3.21 1.90
CA HIS A 6 9.12 3.99 2.86
C HIS A 6 10.00 4.70 3.89
N PHE A 7 10.85 3.98 4.62
CA PHE A 7 11.66 4.58 5.68
C PHE A 7 12.59 5.69 5.17
N PRO A 8 13.33 5.52 4.04
CA PRO A 8 14.11 6.60 3.48
C PRO A 8 13.27 7.82 3.06
N ALA A 9 12.06 7.59 2.51
CA ALA A 9 11.17 8.67 2.12
C ALA A 9 10.61 9.43 3.32
N ILE A 10 10.22 8.70 4.39
CA ILE A 10 9.75 9.28 5.64
C ILE A 10 10.85 10.11 6.30
N LYS A 11 12.06 9.56 6.40
CA LYS A 11 13.22 10.28 6.95
C LYS A 11 13.53 11.57 6.18
N LYS A 12 13.42 11.53 4.84
CA LYS A 12 13.60 12.71 3.99
C LYS A 12 12.49 13.74 4.17
N ASN A 13 11.26 13.30 4.44
CA ASN A 13 10.12 14.19 4.63
C ASN A 13 10.25 15.03 5.90
N GLY A 14 10.76 14.47 7.00
CA GLY A 14 11.04 15.15 8.26
C GLY A 14 9.79 15.59 9.06
N LYS A 15 8.59 15.22 8.63
CA LYS A 15 7.32 15.56 9.31
C LYS A 15 6.68 14.36 10.03
N ILE A 16 7.29 13.19 9.91
CA ILE A 16 6.78 11.93 10.46
C ILE A 16 7.87 11.33 11.34
N GLU A 17 7.50 10.98 12.56
CA GLU A 17 8.36 10.27 13.50
C GLU A 17 7.97 8.80 13.52
N LEU A 18 8.98 7.92 13.44
CA LEU A 18 8.78 6.48 13.53
C LEU A 18 9.02 6.03 14.98
N VAL A 19 7.94 5.84 15.70
CA VAL A 19 7.94 5.58 17.15
C VAL A 19 7.66 4.12 17.52
N ALA A 20 7.22 3.29 16.56
CA ALA A 20 6.98 1.88 16.78
C ALA A 20 7.24 1.05 15.52
N PHE A 21 7.81 -0.14 15.69
CA PHE A 21 8.14 -1.07 14.61
C PHE A 21 7.61 -2.46 14.96
N CYS A 22 7.03 -3.15 13.98
CA CYS A 22 6.56 -4.52 14.13
C CYS A 22 6.99 -5.38 12.93
N ASP A 23 7.60 -6.52 13.22
CA ASP A 23 7.88 -7.58 12.24
C ASP A 23 7.83 -8.93 12.98
N LEU A 24 7.34 -9.99 12.34
CA LEU A 24 7.36 -11.35 12.90
C LEU A 24 8.77 -11.81 13.27
N ILE A 25 9.79 -11.24 12.62
CA ILE A 25 11.21 -11.44 12.91
C ILE A 25 11.72 -10.23 13.67
N LYS A 26 11.89 -10.39 14.99
CA LYS A 26 12.24 -9.33 15.93
C LYS A 26 13.46 -8.52 15.51
N GLU A 27 14.50 -9.20 15.03
CA GLU A 27 15.76 -8.60 14.60
C GLU A 27 15.57 -7.61 13.43
N ARG A 28 14.56 -7.82 12.58
CA ARG A 28 14.22 -6.89 11.49
C ARG A 28 13.61 -5.60 12.03
N ALA A 29 12.74 -5.71 13.00
CA ALA A 29 12.13 -4.56 13.64
C ALA A 29 13.14 -3.76 14.48
N GLU A 30 14.03 -4.47 15.20
CA GLU A 30 15.13 -3.84 15.96
C GLU A 30 16.08 -3.08 15.05
N LYS A 31 16.51 -3.68 13.94
CA LYS A 31 17.34 -3.02 12.94
C LYS A 31 16.68 -1.78 12.34
N ALA A 32 15.39 -1.87 12.02
CA ALA A 32 14.64 -0.75 11.48
C ALA A 32 14.48 0.38 12.50
N LYS A 33 14.28 0.06 13.78
CA LYS A 33 14.28 1.02 14.87
C LYS A 33 15.64 1.73 14.98
N GLU A 34 16.73 0.97 14.98
CA GLU A 34 18.11 1.53 15.11
C GLU A 34 18.41 2.52 13.98
N GLU A 35 17.99 2.23 12.75
CA GLU A 35 18.32 3.03 11.57
C GLU A 35 17.37 4.22 11.36
N TYR A 36 16.09 4.09 11.73
CA TYR A 36 15.04 5.04 11.37
C TYR A 36 14.19 5.54 12.52
N GLY A 37 14.19 4.87 13.65
CA GLY A 37 13.32 5.17 14.78
C GLY A 37 13.79 6.37 15.61
N THR A 38 12.86 6.89 16.42
CA THR A 38 13.20 7.78 17.52
C THR A 38 13.97 7.00 18.61
N PRO A 39 14.72 7.67 19.50
CA PRO A 39 15.44 6.99 20.58
C PRO A 39 14.54 6.10 21.44
N ASP A 40 13.31 6.55 21.69
CA ASP A 40 12.31 5.84 22.53
C ASP A 40 11.40 4.90 21.72
N ALA A 41 11.66 4.72 20.43
CA ALA A 41 10.84 3.85 19.58
C ALA A 41 10.77 2.43 20.16
N ARG A 42 9.59 1.79 20.01
CA ARG A 42 9.32 0.45 20.53
C ARG A 42 9.30 -0.59 19.43
N VAL A 43 9.56 -1.84 19.82
CA VAL A 43 9.60 -2.99 18.91
C VAL A 43 8.62 -4.05 19.34
N TYR A 44 7.87 -4.57 18.38
CA TYR A 44 6.84 -5.59 18.56
C TYR A 44 7.03 -6.74 17.57
N THR A 45 6.58 -7.91 17.93
CA THR A 45 6.45 -9.07 17.03
C THR A 45 4.99 -9.43 16.75
N ASP A 46 4.07 -8.77 17.45
CA ASP A 46 2.63 -8.89 17.26
C ASP A 46 2.03 -7.50 17.00
N TYR A 47 1.37 -7.33 15.85
CA TYR A 47 0.74 -6.08 15.49
C TYR A 47 -0.43 -5.70 16.43
N THR A 48 -1.05 -6.69 17.09
CA THR A 48 -2.14 -6.43 18.06
C THR A 48 -1.66 -5.68 19.29
N GLU A 49 -0.39 -5.79 19.63
CA GLU A 49 0.24 -4.98 20.65
C GLU A 49 0.65 -3.60 20.11
N LEU A 50 1.21 -3.54 18.90
CA LEU A 50 1.57 -2.26 18.28
C LEU A 50 0.38 -1.30 18.15
N VAL A 51 -0.79 -1.78 17.76
CA VAL A 51 -1.96 -0.92 17.56
C VAL A 51 -2.50 -0.31 18.87
N LYS A 52 -2.06 -0.77 20.03
CA LYS A 52 -2.38 -0.16 21.34
C LYS A 52 -1.53 1.08 21.64
N GLU A 53 -0.44 1.30 20.89
CA GLU A 53 0.42 2.45 21.08
C GLU A 53 -0.30 3.77 20.77
N ASP A 54 0.18 4.84 21.37
CA ASP A 54 -0.28 6.18 21.08
C ASP A 54 0.42 6.70 19.81
N VAL A 55 -0.15 6.33 18.66
CA VAL A 55 0.32 6.73 17.32
C VAL A 55 -0.86 7.21 16.48
N ASP A 56 -0.59 8.13 15.57
CA ASP A 56 -1.62 8.67 14.68
C ASP A 56 -1.90 7.77 13.48
N VAL A 57 -0.84 7.16 12.92
CA VAL A 57 -0.89 6.41 11.66
C VAL A 57 -0.12 5.10 11.77
N VAL A 58 -0.68 4.05 11.23
CA VAL A 58 -0.02 2.76 11.03
C VAL A 58 0.29 2.56 9.54
N TYR A 59 1.57 2.34 9.21
CA TYR A 59 2.01 1.93 7.88
C TYR A 59 2.02 0.41 7.79
N VAL A 60 1.15 -0.15 6.96
CA VAL A 60 1.04 -1.60 6.74
C VAL A 60 1.87 -1.98 5.51
N LEU A 61 3.05 -2.53 5.75
CA LEU A 61 4.08 -2.84 4.75
C LEU A 61 4.40 -4.35 4.71
N THR A 62 3.42 -5.14 5.07
CA THR A 62 3.46 -6.59 5.25
C THR A 62 3.23 -7.34 3.92
N PRO A 63 3.29 -8.68 3.88
CA PRO A 63 2.71 -9.47 2.79
C PRO A 63 1.21 -9.23 2.62
N ASN A 64 0.70 -9.48 1.41
CA ASN A 64 -0.67 -9.11 1.01
C ASN A 64 -1.76 -9.72 1.91
N ASN A 65 -1.55 -10.94 2.41
CA ASN A 65 -2.51 -11.62 3.29
C ASN A 65 -2.67 -10.94 4.69
N ALA A 66 -1.72 -10.10 5.08
CA ALA A 66 -1.79 -9.36 6.34
C ALA A 66 -2.33 -7.92 6.17
N HIS A 67 -2.50 -7.43 4.94
CA HIS A 67 -2.98 -6.07 4.69
C HIS A 67 -4.33 -5.80 5.35
N ALA A 68 -5.33 -6.65 5.10
CA ALA A 68 -6.67 -6.46 5.65
C ALA A 68 -6.73 -6.61 7.17
N PRO A 69 -6.26 -7.72 7.79
CA PRO A 69 -6.38 -7.88 9.22
C PRO A 69 -5.64 -6.81 10.02
N VAL A 70 -4.43 -6.41 9.59
CA VAL A 70 -3.64 -5.37 10.27
C VAL A 70 -4.30 -4.01 10.12
N SER A 71 -4.74 -3.64 8.90
CA SER A 71 -5.40 -2.35 8.65
C SER A 71 -6.71 -2.21 9.42
N ILE A 72 -7.52 -3.26 9.45
CA ILE A 72 -8.78 -3.28 10.19
C ILE A 72 -8.54 -3.13 11.70
N ALA A 73 -7.56 -3.86 12.25
CA ALA A 73 -7.21 -3.75 13.66
C ALA A 73 -6.72 -2.35 14.02
N ALA A 74 -5.86 -1.74 13.18
CA ALA A 74 -5.36 -0.38 13.38
C ALA A 74 -6.50 0.66 13.37
N MET A 75 -7.40 0.59 12.39
CA MET A 75 -8.54 1.53 12.32
C MET A 75 -9.50 1.36 13.49
N LYS A 76 -9.81 0.13 13.93
CA LYS A 76 -10.61 -0.14 15.12
C LYS A 76 -9.95 0.35 16.41
N ALA A 77 -8.61 0.38 16.45
CA ALA A 77 -7.84 0.97 17.54
C ALA A 77 -7.70 2.50 17.43
N GLY A 78 -8.42 3.13 16.50
CA GLY A 78 -8.46 4.58 16.35
C GLY A 78 -7.30 5.19 15.56
N LYS A 79 -6.54 4.41 14.79
CA LYS A 79 -5.39 4.88 14.00
C LYS A 79 -5.77 5.09 12.54
N HIS A 80 -5.16 6.06 11.87
CA HIS A 80 -5.20 6.15 10.41
C HIS A 80 -4.30 5.07 9.81
N VAL A 81 -4.54 4.68 8.57
CA VAL A 81 -3.80 3.61 7.91
C VAL A 81 -3.30 4.03 6.54
N MET A 82 -2.01 3.83 6.31
CA MET A 82 -1.41 3.73 4.98
C MET A 82 -1.05 2.27 4.73
N CYS A 83 -1.70 1.63 3.77
CA CYS A 83 -1.46 0.25 3.42
C CYS A 83 -0.80 0.15 2.04
N GLU A 84 0.22 -0.69 1.90
CA GLU A 84 0.81 -1.00 0.60
C GLU A 84 -0.21 -1.67 -0.34
N LYS A 85 0.07 -1.57 -1.61
CA LYS A 85 -0.71 -2.26 -2.65
C LYS A 85 -0.35 -3.78 -2.69
N PRO A 86 -1.27 -4.64 -3.13
CA PRO A 86 -2.68 -4.40 -3.36
C PRO A 86 -3.41 -4.11 -2.05
N MET A 87 -4.60 -3.53 -2.11
CA MET A 87 -5.38 -3.21 -0.90
C MET A 87 -5.60 -4.44 -0.01
N ALA A 88 -5.96 -5.56 -0.61
CA ALA A 88 -6.16 -6.85 0.06
C ALA A 88 -5.95 -8.01 -0.94
N LYS A 89 -5.94 -9.23 -0.45
CA LYS A 89 -5.90 -10.45 -1.27
C LYS A 89 -7.19 -10.71 -2.02
N THR A 90 -8.32 -10.39 -1.39
CA THR A 90 -9.64 -10.67 -1.91
C THR A 90 -10.54 -9.44 -1.91
N TYR A 91 -11.56 -9.47 -2.75
CA TYR A 91 -12.60 -8.43 -2.78
C TYR A 91 -13.36 -8.31 -1.45
N ALA A 92 -13.65 -9.44 -0.80
CA ALA A 92 -14.35 -9.46 0.49
C ALA A 92 -13.54 -8.74 1.58
N GLU A 93 -12.23 -9.01 1.66
CA GLU A 93 -11.31 -8.32 2.57
C GLU A 93 -11.24 -6.82 2.28
N ALA A 94 -11.12 -6.44 1.00
CA ALA A 94 -11.09 -5.02 0.61
C ALA A 94 -12.39 -4.29 0.99
N LYS A 95 -13.55 -4.92 0.80
CA LYS A 95 -14.85 -4.37 1.26
C LYS A 95 -14.90 -4.16 2.77
N GLU A 96 -14.39 -5.11 3.55
CA GLU A 96 -14.37 -4.97 5.02
C GLU A 96 -13.41 -3.85 5.46
N MET A 97 -12.27 -3.66 4.79
CA MET A 97 -11.39 -2.53 5.05
C MET A 97 -12.10 -1.19 4.80
N VAL A 98 -12.80 -1.05 3.68
CA VAL A 98 -13.56 0.18 3.34
C VAL A 98 -14.69 0.42 4.36
N LYS A 99 -15.42 -0.63 4.70
CA LYS A 99 -16.48 -0.58 5.70
C LYS A 99 -15.94 -0.11 7.06
N THR A 100 -14.84 -0.72 7.52
CA THR A 100 -14.20 -0.35 8.79
C THR A 100 -13.72 1.11 8.77
N ALA A 101 -13.14 1.58 7.66
CA ALA A 101 -12.72 2.97 7.54
C ALA A 101 -13.90 3.94 7.70
N LYS A 102 -15.05 3.62 7.08
CA LYS A 102 -16.30 4.41 7.21
C LYS A 102 -16.85 4.39 8.63
N GLU A 103 -16.92 3.21 9.26
CA GLU A 103 -17.47 3.03 10.61
C GLU A 103 -16.62 3.71 11.69
N THR A 104 -15.29 3.70 11.54
CA THR A 104 -14.36 4.31 12.49
C THR A 104 -14.05 5.77 12.20
N GLY A 105 -14.42 6.29 11.04
CA GLY A 105 -14.06 7.63 10.58
C GLY A 105 -12.56 7.82 10.34
N LYS A 106 -11.80 6.73 10.19
CA LYS A 106 -10.36 6.79 9.99
C LYS A 106 -9.99 6.83 8.50
N ILE A 107 -8.91 7.51 8.20
CA ILE A 107 -8.37 7.57 6.84
C ILE A 107 -7.68 6.24 6.54
N LEU A 108 -8.09 5.62 5.43
CA LEU A 108 -7.42 4.50 4.80
C LEU A 108 -6.90 4.93 3.45
N THR A 109 -5.60 4.86 3.24
CA THR A 109 -4.98 5.12 1.94
C THR A 109 -4.17 3.91 1.47
N ILE A 110 -4.15 3.69 0.16
CA ILE A 110 -3.44 2.55 -0.44
C ILE A 110 -2.27 3.06 -1.29
N GLY A 111 -1.13 2.37 -1.20
CA GLY A 111 0.16 2.76 -1.78
C GLY A 111 0.25 2.69 -3.30
N TYR A 112 -0.68 3.27 -4.02
CA TYR A 112 -0.62 3.41 -5.49
C TYR A 112 0.25 4.61 -5.89
N GLN A 113 1.54 4.53 -5.61
CA GLN A 113 2.50 5.63 -5.76
C GLN A 113 2.65 6.16 -7.21
N ASN A 114 2.33 5.34 -8.22
CA ASN A 114 2.49 5.73 -9.61
C ASN A 114 1.65 6.96 -10.00
N ARG A 115 0.49 7.19 -9.36
CA ARG A 115 -0.32 8.39 -9.60
C ARG A 115 0.37 9.70 -9.21
N TYR A 116 1.36 9.65 -8.31
CA TYR A 116 2.09 10.83 -7.82
C TYR A 116 3.38 11.11 -8.61
N ARG A 117 3.65 10.36 -9.66
CA ARG A 117 4.76 10.62 -10.57
C ARG A 117 4.44 11.85 -11.44
N ALA A 118 5.45 12.64 -11.76
CA ALA A 118 5.27 13.85 -12.56
C ALA A 118 4.68 13.56 -13.94
N ASP A 119 5.13 12.49 -14.61
CA ASP A 119 4.60 12.04 -15.89
C ASP A 119 3.14 11.60 -15.82
N SER A 120 2.75 10.89 -14.75
CA SER A 120 1.37 10.46 -14.53
C SER A 120 0.45 11.64 -14.23
N GLN A 121 0.91 12.61 -13.43
CA GLN A 121 0.15 13.83 -13.12
C GLN A 121 -0.04 14.70 -14.36
N TYR A 122 1.01 14.84 -15.19
CA TYR A 122 0.91 15.57 -16.46
C TYR A 122 -0.11 14.92 -17.39
N LEU A 123 -0.01 13.59 -17.60
CA LEU A 123 -0.96 12.88 -18.45
C LEU A 123 -2.40 13.00 -17.93
N LYS A 124 -2.59 12.89 -16.60
CA LYS A 124 -3.93 13.06 -16.00
C LYS A 124 -4.48 14.46 -16.23
N SER A 125 -3.66 15.50 -16.10
CA SER A 125 -4.09 16.87 -16.40
C SER A 125 -4.50 17.07 -17.87
N ALA A 126 -3.79 16.44 -18.80
CA ALA A 126 -4.16 16.47 -20.23
C ALA A 126 -5.49 15.74 -20.50
N CYS A 127 -5.71 14.60 -19.82
CA CYS A 127 -7.01 13.91 -19.89
C CYS A 127 -8.17 14.79 -19.34
N GLU A 128 -7.95 15.44 -18.21
CA GLU A 128 -8.95 16.32 -17.58
C GLU A 128 -9.20 17.63 -18.35
N ALA A 129 -8.21 18.09 -19.10
CA ALA A 129 -8.34 19.24 -20.00
C ALA A 129 -8.96 18.90 -21.35
N ASP A 130 -9.40 17.66 -21.56
CA ASP A 130 -9.97 17.15 -22.83
C ASP A 130 -9.02 17.26 -24.04
N GLU A 131 -7.68 17.33 -23.78
CA GLU A 131 -6.68 17.43 -24.85
C GLU A 131 -6.62 16.15 -25.73
N LEU A 132 -7.09 15.01 -25.18
CA LEU A 132 -7.11 13.71 -25.86
C LEU A 132 -8.51 13.36 -26.40
N GLY A 133 -9.51 14.20 -26.17
CA GLY A 133 -10.91 13.91 -26.48
C GLY A 133 -11.46 12.73 -25.68
N GLU A 134 -12.49 12.06 -26.21
CA GLU A 134 -13.10 10.90 -25.57
C GLU A 134 -12.14 9.71 -25.54
N ILE A 135 -11.74 9.30 -24.33
CA ILE A 135 -10.84 8.15 -24.15
C ILE A 135 -11.67 6.87 -24.10
N TYR A 136 -11.76 6.18 -25.23
CA TYR A 136 -12.54 4.93 -25.38
C TYR A 136 -11.68 3.66 -25.30
N TYR A 137 -10.35 3.79 -25.31
CA TYR A 137 -9.42 2.67 -25.25
C TYR A 137 -8.13 3.05 -24.54
N ALA A 138 -7.66 2.16 -23.68
CA ALA A 138 -6.35 2.32 -23.04
C ALA A 138 -5.61 0.97 -22.99
N LYS A 139 -4.30 1.04 -23.10
CA LYS A 139 -3.42 -0.13 -23.02
C LYS A 139 -2.24 0.16 -22.10
N ALA A 140 -2.20 -0.54 -20.97
CA ALA A 140 -1.11 -0.41 -20.01
C ALA A 140 -0.18 -1.62 -20.07
N HIS A 141 1.12 -1.36 -20.12
CA HIS A 141 2.15 -2.39 -20.20
C HIS A 141 3.03 -2.37 -18.95
N ALA A 142 3.19 -3.51 -18.31
CA ALA A 142 4.16 -3.73 -17.25
C ALA A 142 4.98 -4.98 -17.58
N ILE A 143 5.95 -4.83 -18.47
CA ILE A 143 6.71 -5.94 -19.06
C ILE A 143 8.15 -5.90 -18.56
N ARG A 144 8.65 -7.05 -18.11
CA ARG A 144 10.06 -7.27 -17.81
C ARG A 144 10.64 -8.29 -18.77
N ARG A 145 11.79 -7.99 -19.34
CA ARG A 145 12.52 -8.96 -20.16
C ARG A 145 13.02 -10.14 -19.34
N ARG A 146 13.42 -9.88 -18.08
CA ARG A 146 14.01 -10.85 -17.14
C ARG A 146 13.66 -10.45 -15.71
N ALA A 147 14.14 -11.23 -14.73
CA ALA A 147 14.02 -10.97 -13.31
C ALA A 147 12.57 -11.08 -12.78
N VAL A 148 12.02 -12.27 -12.89
CA VAL A 148 10.83 -12.63 -12.10
C VAL A 148 11.21 -12.48 -10.62
N PRO A 149 10.40 -11.77 -9.81
CA PRO A 149 10.64 -11.68 -8.38
C PRO A 149 10.59 -13.05 -7.73
N THR A 150 11.70 -13.47 -7.11
CA THR A 150 11.82 -14.76 -6.42
C THR A 150 12.23 -14.61 -4.97
N TRP A 151 12.41 -13.37 -4.51
CA TRP A 151 12.80 -13.06 -3.14
C TRP A 151 11.60 -12.89 -2.21
N GLY A 152 11.81 -13.11 -0.92
CA GLY A 152 10.78 -12.97 0.10
C GLY A 152 9.63 -13.94 -0.12
N VAL A 153 8.41 -13.43 -0.21
CA VAL A 153 7.18 -14.23 -0.36
C VAL A 153 6.51 -14.07 -1.72
N PHE A 154 7.18 -13.51 -2.72
CA PHE A 154 6.59 -13.21 -4.04
C PHE A 154 6.04 -14.43 -4.78
N ILE A 155 6.60 -15.62 -4.56
CA ILE A 155 6.13 -16.86 -5.17
C ILE A 155 5.24 -17.70 -4.25
N ASP A 156 4.92 -17.19 -3.06
CA ASP A 156 4.03 -17.83 -2.10
C ASP A 156 2.59 -17.36 -2.37
N GLU A 157 1.80 -18.19 -3.06
CA GLU A 157 0.43 -17.87 -3.47
C GLU A 157 -0.48 -17.63 -2.28
N GLU A 158 -0.29 -18.37 -1.19
CA GLU A 158 -1.10 -18.20 0.03
C GLU A 158 -0.92 -16.79 0.63
N LYS A 159 0.31 -16.28 0.61
CA LYS A 159 0.62 -14.95 1.15
C LYS A 159 0.32 -13.82 0.17
N GLN A 160 0.50 -14.05 -1.12
CA GLN A 160 0.35 -13.01 -2.15
C GLN A 160 -1.04 -12.97 -2.79
N GLY A 161 -1.75 -14.09 -2.85
CA GLY A 161 -3.11 -14.19 -3.36
C GLY A 161 -3.24 -14.26 -4.88
N GLY A 162 -2.13 -14.30 -5.61
CA GLY A 162 -2.15 -14.41 -7.07
C GLY A 162 -0.79 -14.09 -7.69
N GLY A 163 -0.75 -14.12 -9.01
CA GLY A 163 0.46 -13.92 -9.82
C GLY A 163 0.69 -12.46 -10.26
N PRO A 164 1.22 -12.26 -11.48
CA PRO A 164 1.61 -10.94 -11.98
C PRO A 164 0.47 -9.90 -12.01
N LEU A 165 -0.78 -10.32 -12.15
CA LEU A 165 -1.90 -9.40 -12.19
C LEU A 165 -2.10 -8.69 -10.85
N ILE A 166 -2.05 -9.42 -9.74
CA ILE A 166 -2.23 -8.83 -8.40
C ILE A 166 -0.97 -8.08 -7.92
N ASP A 167 0.22 -8.44 -8.38
CA ASP A 167 1.46 -7.76 -8.01
C ASP A 167 1.72 -6.50 -8.84
N ILE A 168 2.05 -6.66 -10.13
CA ILE A 168 2.42 -5.53 -10.99
C ILE A 168 1.25 -5.00 -11.81
N GLY A 169 0.33 -5.89 -12.20
CA GLY A 169 -0.84 -5.55 -12.99
C GLY A 169 -1.78 -4.61 -12.25
N THR A 170 -1.86 -4.71 -10.93
CA THR A 170 -2.66 -3.79 -10.10
C THR A 170 -2.25 -2.32 -10.29
N HIS A 171 -0.96 -2.02 -10.49
CA HIS A 171 -0.49 -0.66 -10.77
C HIS A 171 -0.95 -0.17 -12.13
N SER A 172 -0.84 -1.03 -13.15
CA SER A 172 -1.22 -0.69 -14.53
C SER A 172 -2.74 -0.50 -14.63
N LEU A 173 -3.51 -1.44 -14.09
CA LEU A 173 -4.96 -1.37 -14.08
C LEU A 173 -5.47 -0.12 -13.34
N TYR A 174 -4.98 0.11 -12.13
CA TYR A 174 -5.36 1.27 -11.34
C TYR A 174 -5.05 2.60 -12.07
N LEU A 175 -3.84 2.72 -12.65
CA LEU A 175 -3.43 3.92 -13.38
C LEU A 175 -4.30 4.16 -14.61
N THR A 176 -4.64 3.09 -15.36
CA THR A 176 -5.52 3.16 -16.51
C THR A 176 -6.92 3.65 -16.15
N LEU A 177 -7.56 3.04 -15.15
CA LEU A 177 -8.88 3.45 -14.68
C LEU A 177 -8.89 4.89 -14.19
N TRP A 178 -7.82 5.32 -13.49
CA TRP A 178 -7.68 6.69 -13.04
C TRP A 178 -7.53 7.69 -14.20
N MET A 179 -6.76 7.36 -15.25
CA MET A 179 -6.61 8.22 -16.43
C MET A 179 -7.93 8.39 -17.17
N MET A 180 -8.69 7.29 -17.35
CA MET A 180 -9.97 7.29 -18.03
C MET A 180 -11.11 7.87 -17.18
N ASP A 181 -10.89 8.06 -15.88
CA ASP A 181 -11.93 8.41 -14.89
C ASP A 181 -13.17 7.51 -14.97
N ASN A 182 -12.95 6.23 -15.24
CA ASN A 182 -14.01 5.25 -15.40
C ASN A 182 -13.68 3.98 -14.60
N TYR A 183 -14.51 3.69 -13.62
CA TYR A 183 -14.42 2.54 -12.71
C TYR A 183 -15.59 1.56 -12.85
N GLU A 184 -16.50 1.82 -13.78
CA GLU A 184 -17.64 0.93 -14.05
C GLU A 184 -17.20 -0.19 -14.99
N VAL A 185 -17.27 -1.42 -14.49
CA VAL A 185 -16.82 -2.61 -15.22
C VAL A 185 -18.04 -3.33 -15.78
N ALA A 186 -18.10 -3.46 -17.10
CA ALA A 186 -19.15 -4.22 -17.78
C ALA A 186 -18.81 -5.73 -17.89
N SER A 187 -17.54 -6.04 -18.12
CA SER A 187 -17.05 -7.43 -18.22
C SER A 187 -15.55 -7.53 -17.99
N VAL A 188 -15.05 -8.69 -17.61
CA VAL A 188 -13.64 -9.06 -17.49
C VAL A 188 -13.39 -10.44 -18.08
#